data_1ff6e932231714b8920c76b9b9352bef
#
_entry.id   1ff6e932231714b8920c76b9b9352bef
#
_cell.length_a   1.000
_cell.length_b   1.000
_cell.length_c   1.000
_cell.angle_alpha   90.00
_cell.angle_beta   90.00
_cell.angle_gamma   90.00
#
_symmetry.space_group_name_H-M   'P 1'
#
loop_
_entity.id
_entity.type
_entity.pdbx_description
1 polymer ?
#
loop_
_entity_poly.entity_id
_entity_poly.type
_entity_poly.pdbx_seq_one_letter_code
_entity_poly.pdbx_strand_id
1 'polypeptide(L)'
;MARPRKDVKFNHQVRSASNGRARRPSQSMSEFSDPGSPTIKEETTPPSAEQPPQSEYEKKKANFITRTVWTLVMIAGFFWALGAGHLFIIIIVTAVQVISFKEVIAIANVPSKARSLRFTKSLNWYFLGTAMYFLYGESVIYYFKHVLMVDRLLLPLATHHRFISFMLYIIGFIFFVFSLQKGHYKFQFTQFAWTHMALFLIVGQAHFVINNIFEGFIWFILPVSMVICNDIWAYLCGITFGRTPLIQISPKKTWEGFLGAWFFTVLWGVLVTHFVARYKYFICPVNDLGANIWSGLECRPNPVFIARDYSVPFLPEGLPIPRTFSIMPVQFHVIMLGTFASLIAPFGGFFASGLKRTFKIKDFGDSIPGHGGMTDRMDCQFIMGSIAFFYYSSFIAVHHTTVGGVIEAAVTGLTYEEQMDVVKILSKHLVNQDVISPKVLELLSEQIVRR
;
A
#
# COMPACT_ATOMS: atom_id res chain seq x y z
N MET A 1 -23.95 -53.94 -26.39
CA MET A 1 -23.12 -53.96 -27.62
C MET A 1 -21.87 -53.11 -27.37
N ALA A 2 -20.77 -53.81 -27.17
CA ALA A 2 -19.46 -53.22 -26.85
C ALA A 2 -18.62 -53.10 -28.13
N ARG A 3 -17.81 -52.07 -28.29
CA ARG A 3 -16.72 -52.02 -29.27
C ARG A 3 -15.40 -51.70 -28.58
N PRO A 4 -14.27 -52.30 -29.01
CA PRO A 4 -13.09 -52.54 -28.22
C PRO A 4 -12.01 -51.43 -28.38
N ARG A 5 -11.16 -51.33 -27.33
CA ARG A 5 -9.92 -50.56 -27.27
C ARG A 5 -8.86 -51.15 -28.22
N LYS A 6 -8.11 -50.26 -28.88
CA LYS A 6 -6.86 -50.60 -29.59
C LYS A 6 -5.65 -50.23 -28.72
N ASP A 7 -4.88 -51.28 -28.39
CA ASP A 7 -3.55 -51.15 -27.77
C ASP A 7 -2.52 -50.67 -28.75
N VAL A 8 -1.67 -49.76 -28.35
CA VAL A 8 -0.45 -49.33 -29.07
C VAL A 8 0.77 -49.77 -28.25
N LYS A 9 1.54 -50.70 -28.86
CA LYS A 9 2.76 -51.30 -28.32
C LYS A 9 3.91 -50.32 -28.23
N PHE A 10 4.58 -50.29 -27.09
CA PHE A 10 5.92 -49.75 -26.91
C PHE A 10 6.96 -50.66 -27.53
N ASN A 11 7.89 -50.08 -28.31
CA ASN A 11 9.08 -50.79 -28.79
C ASN A 11 10.33 -50.10 -28.21
N HIS A 12 11.00 -50.81 -27.30
CA HIS A 12 12.35 -50.53 -26.82
C HIS A 12 13.38 -50.95 -27.89
N GLN A 13 14.26 -50.01 -28.25
CA GLN A 13 15.59 -50.40 -28.77
C GLN A 13 16.67 -49.53 -28.14
N VAL A 14 17.47 -50.21 -27.34
CA VAL A 14 18.75 -49.78 -26.79
C VAL A 14 19.80 -49.91 -27.88
N ARG A 15 20.58 -48.86 -28.15
CA ARG A 15 21.94 -48.96 -28.72
C ARG A 15 22.88 -47.90 -28.14
N SER A 16 23.90 -48.40 -27.50
CA SER A 16 25.09 -47.70 -27.02
C SER A 16 26.03 -47.32 -28.19
N ALA A 17 26.68 -46.19 -28.17
CA ALA A 17 28.12 -46.03 -28.33
C ALA A 17 28.57 -44.55 -28.53
N SER A 18 29.52 -44.17 -27.72
CA SER A 18 30.75 -43.38 -27.93
C SER A 18 30.70 -41.89 -28.40
N ASN A 19 31.26 -41.08 -27.48
CA ASN A 19 32.19 -39.94 -27.62
C ASN A 19 32.10 -39.04 -28.90
N GLY A 20 31.82 -37.76 -28.63
CA GLY A 20 32.05 -36.68 -29.58
C GLY A 20 31.63 -35.34 -28.97
N ARG A 21 32.57 -34.62 -28.36
CA ARG A 21 32.39 -33.24 -27.87
C ARG A 21 32.15 -32.31 -29.04
N ALA A 22 30.90 -31.89 -29.28
CA ALA A 22 30.59 -30.77 -30.14
C ALA A 22 29.63 -29.82 -29.39
N ARG A 23 30.09 -28.58 -29.21
CA ARG A 23 29.30 -27.46 -28.67
C ARG A 23 28.06 -27.28 -29.53
N ARG A 24 26.87 -27.46 -28.99
CA ARG A 24 25.60 -27.02 -29.62
C ARG A 24 25.40 -25.54 -29.32
N PRO A 25 25.03 -24.73 -30.33
CA PRO A 25 24.58 -23.35 -30.12
C PRO A 25 23.21 -23.37 -29.44
N SER A 26 23.02 -22.43 -28.51
CA SER A 26 21.76 -22.15 -27.87
C SER A 26 20.70 -21.80 -28.93
N GLN A 27 19.65 -22.60 -29.03
CA GLN A 27 18.47 -22.21 -29.80
C GLN A 27 17.80 -21.02 -29.10
N SER A 28 17.89 -19.85 -29.75
CA SER A 28 17.05 -18.69 -29.48
C SER A 28 15.60 -19.07 -29.75
N MET A 29 14.73 -18.82 -28.77
CA MET A 29 13.28 -18.85 -28.94
C MET A 29 12.93 -17.94 -30.11
N SER A 30 12.25 -18.50 -31.12
CA SER A 30 11.75 -17.82 -32.30
C SER A 30 10.96 -16.56 -31.94
N GLU A 31 11.45 -15.44 -32.41
CA GLU A 31 10.72 -14.18 -32.52
C GLU A 31 9.44 -14.38 -33.32
N PHE A 32 8.33 -14.04 -32.71
CA PHE A 32 7.05 -13.86 -33.42
C PHE A 32 7.14 -12.53 -34.16
N SER A 33 7.66 -12.53 -35.39
CA SER A 33 7.74 -11.37 -36.26
C SER A 33 6.36 -11.05 -36.81
N ASP A 34 5.82 -9.91 -36.41
CA ASP A 34 4.65 -9.29 -37.01
C ASP A 34 5.05 -8.66 -38.35
N PRO A 35 4.49 -9.07 -39.51
CA PRO A 35 4.85 -8.50 -40.80
C PRO A 35 4.19 -7.13 -40.97
N GLY A 36 4.91 -6.06 -40.67
CA GLY A 36 4.42 -4.70 -40.88
C GLY A 36 5.11 -3.55 -40.15
N SER A 37 6.30 -3.74 -39.62
CA SER A 37 7.08 -2.61 -39.06
C SER A 37 7.83 -1.87 -40.15
N PRO A 38 7.53 -0.59 -40.40
CA PRO A 38 8.38 0.22 -41.28
C PRO A 38 9.70 0.52 -40.58
N THR A 39 10.80 0.22 -41.22
CA THR A 39 12.16 0.61 -40.84
C THR A 39 12.22 2.13 -40.75
N ILE A 40 12.35 2.65 -39.51
CA ILE A 40 12.59 4.07 -39.30
C ILE A 40 14.02 4.34 -39.69
N LYS A 41 14.19 5.09 -40.79
CA LYS A 41 15.47 5.73 -41.12
C LYS A 41 15.75 6.76 -40.03
N GLU A 42 16.90 6.64 -39.38
CA GLU A 42 17.44 7.67 -38.52
C GLU A 42 17.61 8.97 -39.34
N GLU A 43 16.77 9.96 -39.09
CA GLU A 43 17.03 11.32 -39.51
C GLU A 43 18.21 11.85 -38.70
N THR A 44 19.33 12.05 -39.35
CA THR A 44 20.51 12.75 -38.82
C THR A 44 20.14 14.19 -38.50
N THR A 45 19.87 14.47 -37.23
CA THR A 45 19.86 15.85 -36.72
C THR A 45 21.27 16.44 -36.80
N PRO A 46 21.42 17.71 -37.20
CA PRO A 46 22.74 18.37 -37.28
C PRO A 46 23.39 18.44 -35.90
N PRO A 47 24.73 18.37 -35.80
CA PRO A 47 25.45 18.31 -34.53
C PRO A 47 25.24 19.62 -33.76
N SER A 48 24.52 19.54 -32.68
CA SER A 48 24.55 20.56 -31.63
C SER A 48 25.96 20.57 -31.01
N ALA A 49 26.52 21.76 -30.80
CA ALA A 49 27.86 22.04 -30.31
C ALA A 49 28.35 21.02 -29.29
N GLU A 50 29.42 20.29 -29.65
CA GLU A 50 30.10 19.33 -28.78
C GLU A 50 30.62 20.02 -27.53
N GLN A 51 29.97 19.73 -26.39
CA GLN A 51 30.59 19.99 -25.09
C GLN A 51 31.80 19.05 -24.98
N PRO A 52 32.94 19.52 -24.44
CA PRO A 52 34.14 18.72 -24.30
C PRO A 52 33.82 17.43 -23.50
N PRO A 53 34.40 16.28 -23.87
CA PRO A 53 34.11 14.99 -23.21
C PRO A 53 34.48 15.07 -21.73
N GLN A 54 33.47 15.22 -20.88
CA GLN A 54 33.67 15.12 -19.43
C GLN A 54 34.24 13.76 -19.12
N SER A 55 35.33 13.71 -18.34
CA SER A 55 35.95 12.44 -17.96
C SER A 55 34.90 11.55 -17.25
N GLU A 56 34.95 10.21 -17.45
CA GLU A 56 34.02 9.28 -16.78
C GLU A 56 33.98 9.49 -15.25
N TYR A 57 35.08 9.92 -14.68
CA TYR A 57 35.24 10.25 -13.27
C TYR A 57 34.37 11.46 -12.86
N GLU A 58 34.37 12.54 -13.67
CA GLU A 58 33.54 13.72 -13.39
C GLU A 58 32.05 13.42 -13.49
N LYS A 59 31.63 12.60 -14.48
CA LYS A 59 30.26 12.13 -14.59
C LYS A 59 29.84 11.28 -13.38
N LYS A 60 30.68 10.35 -12.91
CA LYS A 60 30.44 9.53 -11.73
C LYS A 60 30.35 10.39 -10.47
N LYS A 61 31.24 11.38 -10.32
CA LYS A 61 31.27 12.33 -9.19
C LYS A 61 30.01 13.21 -9.17
N ALA A 62 29.64 13.78 -10.31
CA ALA A 62 28.41 14.59 -10.43
C ALA A 62 27.16 13.79 -10.07
N ASN A 63 27.03 12.54 -10.58
CA ASN A 63 25.93 11.65 -10.24
C ASN A 63 25.91 11.31 -8.74
N PHE A 64 27.06 11.08 -8.11
CA PHE A 64 27.15 10.81 -6.69
C PHE A 64 26.69 12.02 -5.86
N ILE A 65 27.18 13.21 -6.19
CA ILE A 65 26.78 14.47 -5.51
C ILE A 65 25.26 14.68 -5.66
N THR A 66 24.73 14.57 -6.88
CA THR A 66 23.29 14.73 -7.13
C THR A 66 22.47 13.76 -6.29
N ARG A 67 22.85 12.48 -6.23
CA ARG A 67 22.18 11.49 -5.40
C ARG A 67 22.23 11.84 -3.92
N THR A 68 23.40 12.19 -3.40
CA THR A 68 23.56 12.52 -1.98
C THR A 68 22.72 13.75 -1.61
N VAL A 69 22.77 14.81 -2.41
CA VAL A 69 21.98 16.03 -2.16
C VAL A 69 20.49 15.73 -2.15
N TRP A 70 19.97 15.04 -3.18
CA TRP A 70 18.54 14.70 -3.23
C TRP A 70 18.11 13.75 -2.10
N THR A 71 18.95 12.81 -1.69
CA THR A 71 18.68 11.98 -0.52
C THR A 71 18.51 12.81 0.73
N LEU A 72 19.43 13.76 1.00
CA LEU A 72 19.35 14.63 2.17
C LEU A 72 18.13 15.56 2.12
N VAL A 73 17.81 16.12 0.94
CA VAL A 73 16.60 16.94 0.74
C VAL A 73 15.34 16.14 1.02
N MET A 74 15.24 14.89 0.52
CA MET A 74 14.08 14.03 0.77
C MET A 74 13.95 13.66 2.26
N ILE A 75 15.05 13.33 2.93
CA ILE A 75 15.05 13.01 4.37
C ILE A 75 14.63 14.25 5.18
N ALA A 76 15.24 15.41 4.91
CA ALA A 76 14.90 16.66 5.61
C ALA A 76 13.43 17.05 5.37
N GLY A 77 12.97 16.97 4.12
CA GLY A 77 11.57 17.24 3.74
C GLY A 77 10.57 16.31 4.42
N PHE A 78 10.91 15.03 4.53
CA PHE A 78 10.07 14.04 5.23
C PHE A 78 9.94 14.35 6.72
N PHE A 79 11.05 14.60 7.42
CA PHE A 79 11.00 14.92 8.85
C PHE A 79 10.36 16.28 9.12
N TRP A 80 10.57 17.26 8.23
CA TRP A 80 9.88 18.54 8.29
C TRP A 80 8.35 18.35 8.16
N ALA A 81 7.90 17.63 7.17
CA ALA A 81 6.48 17.36 6.96
C ALA A 81 5.86 16.58 8.12
N LEU A 82 6.62 15.63 8.69
CA LEU A 82 6.19 14.88 9.86
C LEU A 82 5.97 15.80 11.08
N GLY A 83 6.86 16.78 11.30
CA GLY A 83 6.72 17.77 12.37
C GLY A 83 5.64 18.80 12.09
N ALA A 84 5.43 19.17 10.82
CA ALA A 84 4.45 20.16 10.39
C ALA A 84 2.98 19.68 10.56
N GLY A 85 2.75 18.36 10.53
CA GLY A 85 1.44 17.78 10.85
C GLY A 85 0.87 16.83 9.81
N HIS A 86 -0.28 16.26 10.16
CA HIS A 86 -0.94 15.20 9.40
C HIS A 86 -1.30 15.64 7.98
N LEU A 87 -1.78 16.86 7.82
CA LEU A 87 -2.18 17.40 6.50
C LEU A 87 -1.03 17.37 5.50
N PHE A 88 0.19 17.76 5.92
CA PHE A 88 1.35 17.80 5.02
C PHE A 88 1.76 16.42 4.54
N ILE A 89 1.73 15.42 5.42
CA ILE A 89 2.01 14.02 5.05
C ILE A 89 0.93 13.48 4.10
N ILE A 90 -0.35 13.77 4.34
CA ILE A 90 -1.45 13.39 3.45
C ILE A 90 -1.26 14.00 2.05
N ILE A 91 -0.88 15.28 1.97
CA ILE A 91 -0.59 15.96 0.69
C ILE A 91 0.60 15.26 -0.01
N ILE A 92 1.67 14.94 0.72
CA ILE A 92 2.83 14.25 0.14
C ILE A 92 2.43 12.86 -0.38
N VAL A 93 1.70 12.05 0.39
CA VAL A 93 1.25 10.72 -0.04
C VAL A 93 0.35 10.82 -1.27
N THR A 94 -0.55 11.81 -1.30
CA THR A 94 -1.41 12.09 -2.46
C THR A 94 -0.58 12.49 -3.68
N ALA A 95 0.42 13.35 -3.53
CA ALA A 95 1.32 13.72 -4.63
C ALA A 95 2.12 12.52 -5.15
N VAL A 96 2.68 11.72 -4.25
CA VAL A 96 3.38 10.46 -4.58
C VAL A 96 2.49 9.51 -5.37
N GLN A 97 1.23 9.32 -4.94
CA GLN A 97 0.23 8.50 -5.62
C GLN A 97 -0.02 8.99 -7.06
N VAL A 98 -0.25 10.29 -7.24
CA VAL A 98 -0.51 10.89 -8.57
C VAL A 98 0.71 10.76 -9.49
N ILE A 99 1.91 10.99 -8.95
CA ILE A 99 3.17 10.85 -9.72
C ILE A 99 3.38 9.40 -10.11
N SER A 100 3.24 8.45 -9.19
CA SER A 100 3.38 7.01 -9.46
C SER A 100 2.36 6.52 -10.50
N PHE A 101 1.11 6.96 -10.40
CA PHE A 101 0.09 6.65 -11.40
C PHE A 101 0.46 7.21 -12.78
N LYS A 102 0.94 8.45 -12.85
CA LYS A 102 1.42 9.07 -14.10
C LYS A 102 2.57 8.27 -14.73
N GLU A 103 3.55 7.83 -13.94
CA GLU A 103 4.68 7.02 -14.42
C GLU A 103 4.21 5.69 -15.01
N VAL A 104 3.38 4.95 -14.28
CA VAL A 104 2.87 3.64 -14.73
C VAL A 104 2.02 3.77 -16.00
N ILE A 105 1.16 4.77 -16.09
CA ILE A 105 0.36 5.00 -17.31
C ILE A 105 1.22 5.48 -18.47
N ALA A 106 2.29 6.22 -18.24
CA ALA A 106 3.16 6.70 -19.31
C ALA A 106 3.74 5.54 -20.13
N ILE A 107 4.08 4.42 -19.50
CA ILE A 107 4.58 3.21 -20.16
C ILE A 107 3.54 2.63 -21.12
N ALA A 108 2.30 2.53 -20.66
CA ALA A 108 1.22 1.99 -21.46
C ALA A 108 0.77 2.93 -22.59
N ASN A 109 0.94 4.25 -22.42
CA ASN A 109 0.50 5.25 -23.39
C ASN A 109 1.44 5.43 -24.61
N VAL A 110 2.66 4.92 -24.56
CA VAL A 110 3.61 5.03 -25.70
C VAL A 110 3.03 4.44 -26.99
N PRO A 111 2.49 3.21 -27.02
CA PRO A 111 1.82 2.68 -28.21
C PRO A 111 0.56 3.47 -28.62
N SER A 112 -0.18 4.02 -27.65
CA SER A 112 -1.36 4.85 -27.91
C SER A 112 -1.01 6.13 -28.68
N LYS A 113 0.10 6.77 -28.31
CA LYS A 113 0.62 7.96 -29.01
C LYS A 113 1.01 7.63 -30.45
N ALA A 114 1.67 6.51 -30.65
CA ALA A 114 2.06 6.04 -31.98
C ALA A 114 0.84 5.70 -32.87
N ARG A 115 -0.26 5.24 -32.28
CA ARG A 115 -1.51 4.91 -33.00
C ARG A 115 -2.48 6.09 -33.15
N SER A 116 -2.11 7.28 -32.69
CA SER A 116 -2.92 8.51 -32.77
C SER A 116 -4.32 8.39 -32.18
N LEU A 117 -4.50 7.54 -31.16
CA LEU A 117 -5.78 7.33 -30.50
C LEU A 117 -6.14 8.53 -29.61
N ARG A 118 -7.24 9.20 -29.95
CA ARG A 118 -7.78 10.29 -29.13
C ARG A 118 -8.33 9.76 -27.81
N PHE A 119 -8.41 10.61 -26.80
CA PHE A 119 -9.04 10.38 -25.49
C PHE A 119 -8.37 9.38 -24.54
N THR A 120 -7.40 8.55 -24.94
CA THR A 120 -6.76 7.57 -24.04
C THR A 120 -6.17 8.24 -22.79
N LYS A 121 -5.42 9.34 -22.97
CA LYS A 121 -4.85 10.09 -21.83
C LYS A 121 -5.92 10.73 -20.96
N SER A 122 -6.90 11.39 -21.58
CA SER A 122 -7.99 12.07 -20.85
C SER A 122 -8.81 11.07 -20.02
N LEU A 123 -9.05 9.88 -20.57
CA LEU A 123 -9.81 8.84 -19.88
C LEU A 123 -9.05 8.28 -18.67
N ASN A 124 -7.73 8.11 -18.77
CA ASN A 124 -6.91 7.67 -17.63
C ASN A 124 -6.97 8.66 -16.46
N TRP A 125 -6.84 9.97 -16.75
CA TRP A 125 -6.95 11.02 -15.73
C TRP A 125 -8.37 11.17 -15.17
N TYR A 126 -9.36 10.96 -16.02
CA TYR A 126 -10.77 10.93 -15.61
C TYR A 126 -11.03 9.81 -14.58
N PHE A 127 -10.58 8.59 -14.88
CA PHE A 127 -10.71 7.48 -13.94
C PHE A 127 -9.89 7.70 -12.66
N LEU A 128 -8.73 8.32 -12.74
CA LEU A 128 -7.98 8.71 -11.53
C LEU A 128 -8.79 9.69 -10.67
N GLY A 129 -9.31 10.76 -11.25
CA GLY A 129 -10.12 11.74 -10.54
C GLY A 129 -11.38 11.12 -9.91
N THR A 130 -12.06 10.24 -10.65
CA THR A 130 -13.22 9.51 -10.15
C THR A 130 -12.88 8.59 -8.98
N ALA A 131 -11.78 7.83 -9.09
CA ALA A 131 -11.32 6.94 -8.03
C ALA A 131 -10.89 7.72 -6.77
N MET A 132 -10.20 8.83 -6.94
CA MET A 132 -9.81 9.70 -5.82
C MET A 132 -11.05 10.32 -5.15
N TYR A 133 -12.02 10.79 -5.92
CA TYR A 133 -13.27 11.32 -5.37
C TYR A 133 -14.04 10.25 -4.58
N PHE A 134 -14.08 9.02 -5.08
CA PHE A 134 -14.71 7.89 -4.37
C PHE A 134 -14.00 7.56 -3.06
N LEU A 135 -12.67 7.39 -3.10
CA LEU A 135 -11.90 6.91 -1.95
C LEU A 135 -11.73 7.97 -0.86
N TYR A 136 -11.55 9.23 -1.24
CA TYR A 136 -11.29 10.32 -0.28
C TYR A 136 -12.54 11.13 0.09
N GLY A 137 -13.66 10.90 -0.58
CA GLY A 137 -14.91 11.64 -0.34
C GLY A 137 -15.37 11.55 1.12
N GLU A 138 -15.33 10.36 1.74
CA GLU A 138 -15.71 10.19 3.15
C GLU A 138 -14.78 10.96 4.11
N SER A 139 -13.47 10.89 3.89
CA SER A 139 -12.50 11.60 4.72
C SER A 139 -12.64 13.12 4.60
N VAL A 140 -12.85 13.62 3.37
CA VAL A 140 -13.09 15.04 3.12
C VAL A 140 -14.38 15.47 3.82
N ILE A 141 -15.46 14.70 3.71
CA ILE A 141 -16.74 15.01 4.38
C ILE A 141 -16.54 15.06 5.89
N TYR A 142 -15.85 14.08 6.47
CA TYR A 142 -15.66 14.00 7.92
C TYR A 142 -14.87 15.19 8.47
N TYR A 143 -13.71 15.52 7.86
CA TYR A 143 -12.83 16.57 8.37
C TYR A 143 -13.27 17.99 7.98
N PHE A 144 -13.95 18.15 6.86
CA PHE A 144 -14.42 19.46 6.38
C PHE A 144 -15.92 19.66 6.54
N LYS A 145 -16.58 18.87 7.39
CA LYS A 145 -18.04 18.92 7.63
C LYS A 145 -18.55 20.33 7.90
N HIS A 146 -17.85 21.10 8.71
CA HIS A 146 -18.26 22.47 9.04
C HIS A 146 -18.24 23.41 7.83
N VAL A 147 -17.29 23.25 6.92
CA VAL A 147 -17.21 24.04 5.67
C VAL A 147 -18.25 23.58 4.66
N LEU A 148 -18.39 22.25 4.51
CA LEU A 148 -19.33 21.64 3.55
C LEU A 148 -20.80 21.87 3.89
N MET A 149 -21.16 21.95 5.18
CA MET A 149 -22.54 22.21 5.60
C MET A 149 -23.00 23.65 5.36
N VAL A 150 -22.09 24.60 5.27
CA VAL A 150 -22.41 26.02 5.02
C VAL A 150 -22.67 26.28 3.54
N ASP A 151 -22.04 25.51 2.65
CA ASP A 151 -22.13 25.71 1.22
C ASP A 151 -23.22 24.83 0.59
N ARG A 152 -24.28 25.46 0.08
CA ARG A 152 -25.40 24.78 -0.61
C ARG A 152 -24.97 23.93 -1.81
N LEU A 153 -23.86 24.29 -2.48
CA LEU A 153 -23.37 23.58 -3.66
C LEU A 153 -22.58 22.33 -3.28
N LEU A 154 -21.82 22.40 -2.19
CA LEU A 154 -20.95 21.28 -1.75
C LEU A 154 -21.71 20.22 -0.96
N LEU A 155 -22.80 20.59 -0.30
CA LEU A 155 -23.60 19.65 0.50
C LEU A 155 -24.12 18.43 -0.29
N PRO A 156 -24.74 18.56 -1.50
CA PRO A 156 -25.17 17.40 -2.29
C PRO A 156 -23.99 16.51 -2.73
N LEU A 157 -22.83 17.13 -3.08
CA LEU A 157 -21.63 16.40 -3.46
C LEU A 157 -21.08 15.57 -2.28
N ALA A 158 -21.21 16.07 -1.07
CA ALA A 158 -20.82 15.37 0.13
C ALA A 158 -21.82 14.25 0.49
N THR A 159 -23.10 14.55 0.58
CA THR A 159 -24.12 13.59 1.03
C THR A 159 -24.34 12.42 0.06
N HIS A 160 -24.17 12.65 -1.25
CA HIS A 160 -24.38 11.63 -2.28
C HIS A 160 -23.09 11.21 -2.98
N HIS A 161 -21.91 11.42 -2.36
CA HIS A 161 -20.61 11.19 -3.01
C HIS A 161 -20.45 9.76 -3.55
N ARG A 162 -20.95 8.73 -2.86
CA ARG A 162 -20.87 7.33 -3.32
C ARG A 162 -21.65 7.12 -4.61
N PHE A 163 -22.89 7.64 -4.68
CA PHE A 163 -23.72 7.54 -5.86
C PHE A 163 -23.14 8.36 -7.02
N ILE A 164 -22.69 9.58 -6.75
CA ILE A 164 -22.07 10.45 -7.75
C ILE A 164 -20.81 9.82 -8.31
N SER A 165 -19.94 9.25 -7.45
CA SER A 165 -18.72 8.54 -7.87
C SER A 165 -19.04 7.36 -8.78
N PHE A 166 -20.07 6.58 -8.43
CA PHE A 166 -20.54 5.47 -9.28
C PHE A 166 -21.03 5.97 -10.64
N MET A 167 -21.83 7.03 -10.66
CA MET A 167 -22.31 7.63 -11.92
C MET A 167 -21.17 8.19 -12.76
N LEU A 168 -20.18 8.83 -12.15
CA LEU A 168 -18.98 9.27 -12.85
C LEU A 168 -18.21 8.08 -13.45
N TYR A 169 -18.08 6.98 -12.72
CA TYR A 169 -17.46 5.76 -13.25
C TYR A 169 -18.22 5.22 -14.47
N ILE A 170 -19.57 5.15 -14.40
CA ILE A 170 -20.41 4.70 -15.51
C ILE A 170 -20.28 5.63 -16.74
N ILE A 171 -20.23 6.94 -16.52
CA ILE A 171 -19.99 7.91 -17.60
C ILE A 171 -18.63 7.65 -18.24
N GLY A 172 -17.58 7.43 -17.46
CA GLY A 172 -16.25 7.08 -17.97
C GLY A 172 -16.25 5.78 -18.77
N PHE A 173 -16.97 4.76 -18.30
CA PHE A 173 -17.16 3.51 -19.01
C PHE A 173 -17.87 3.69 -20.35
N ILE A 174 -18.95 4.49 -20.39
CA ILE A 174 -19.66 4.83 -21.61
C ILE A 174 -18.71 5.56 -22.59
N PHE A 175 -17.94 6.54 -22.11
CA PHE A 175 -16.92 7.22 -22.92
C PHE A 175 -15.87 6.27 -23.47
N PHE A 176 -15.43 5.29 -22.67
CA PHE A 176 -14.52 4.26 -23.14
C PHE A 176 -15.14 3.49 -24.31
N VAL A 177 -16.40 3.03 -24.18
CA VAL A 177 -17.10 2.29 -25.25
C VAL A 177 -17.24 3.14 -26.51
N PHE A 178 -17.61 4.41 -26.39
CA PHE A 178 -17.69 5.32 -27.55
C PHE A 178 -16.34 5.62 -28.20
N SER A 179 -15.24 5.50 -27.44
CA SER A 179 -13.90 5.71 -27.94
C SER A 179 -13.33 4.52 -28.74
N LEU A 180 -14.02 3.37 -28.75
CA LEU A 180 -13.57 2.16 -29.39
C LEU A 180 -13.49 2.30 -30.91
N GLN A 181 -12.31 2.00 -31.48
CA GLN A 181 -12.06 2.11 -32.92
C GLN A 181 -11.82 0.73 -33.54
N LYS A 182 -12.48 0.48 -34.67
CA LYS A 182 -12.29 -0.76 -35.43
C LYS A 182 -10.81 -0.98 -35.80
N GLY A 183 -10.31 -2.18 -35.52
CA GLY A 183 -8.90 -2.53 -35.74
C GLY A 183 -7.99 -2.29 -34.52
N HIS A 184 -8.46 -1.56 -33.47
CA HIS A 184 -7.66 -1.25 -32.28
C HIS A 184 -8.26 -1.79 -30.96
N TYR A 185 -9.32 -2.59 -31.02
CA TYR A 185 -10.03 -3.10 -29.83
C TYR A 185 -9.10 -3.76 -28.82
N LYS A 186 -8.27 -4.73 -29.25
CA LYS A 186 -7.34 -5.44 -28.35
C LYS A 186 -6.45 -4.46 -27.59
N PHE A 187 -5.91 -3.46 -28.27
CA PHE A 187 -5.06 -2.46 -27.65
C PHE A 187 -5.84 -1.58 -26.67
N GLN A 188 -7.03 -1.09 -27.04
CA GLN A 188 -7.84 -0.23 -26.19
C GLN A 188 -8.33 -0.95 -24.93
N PHE A 189 -8.77 -2.22 -25.05
CA PHE A 189 -9.11 -3.04 -23.87
C PHE A 189 -7.89 -3.31 -22.97
N THR A 190 -6.71 -3.54 -23.55
CA THR A 190 -5.47 -3.68 -22.78
C THR A 190 -5.16 -2.39 -22.00
N GLN A 191 -5.33 -1.23 -22.63
CA GLN A 191 -5.14 0.07 -21.98
C GLN A 191 -6.14 0.30 -20.83
N PHE A 192 -7.39 -0.05 -21.06
CA PHE A 192 -8.42 0.04 -20.03
C PHE A 192 -8.10 -0.85 -18.82
N ALA A 193 -7.73 -2.11 -19.07
CA ALA A 193 -7.32 -3.04 -18.02
C ALA A 193 -6.06 -2.53 -17.28
N TRP A 194 -5.10 -1.98 -18.00
CA TRP A 194 -3.89 -1.39 -17.43
C TRP A 194 -4.19 -0.22 -16.49
N THR A 195 -5.08 0.67 -16.91
CA THR A 195 -5.52 1.80 -16.09
C THR A 195 -6.16 1.34 -14.79
N HIS A 196 -7.06 0.34 -14.86
CA HIS A 196 -7.73 -0.20 -13.67
C HIS A 196 -6.77 -0.95 -12.76
N MET A 197 -5.80 -1.69 -13.33
CA MET A 197 -4.72 -2.30 -12.55
C MET A 197 -3.89 -1.22 -11.81
N ALA A 198 -3.51 -0.14 -12.50
CA ALA A 198 -2.78 0.97 -11.88
C ALA A 198 -3.59 1.68 -10.79
N LEU A 199 -4.89 1.90 -11.01
CA LEU A 199 -5.79 2.43 -9.99
C LEU A 199 -5.84 1.55 -8.74
N PHE A 200 -5.99 0.25 -8.91
CA PHE A 200 -6.04 -0.69 -7.79
C PHE A 200 -4.71 -0.78 -7.03
N LEU A 201 -3.58 -0.95 -7.76
CA LEU A 201 -2.26 -1.17 -7.14
C LEU A 201 -1.62 0.10 -6.58
N ILE A 202 -1.97 1.28 -7.07
CA ILE A 202 -1.39 2.54 -6.61
C ILE A 202 -2.40 3.32 -5.79
N VAL A 203 -3.55 3.65 -6.38
CA VAL A 203 -4.52 4.57 -5.76
C VAL A 203 -5.25 3.90 -4.60
N GLY A 204 -5.69 2.66 -4.80
CA GLY A 204 -6.32 1.87 -3.74
C GLY A 204 -5.39 1.61 -2.55
N GLN A 205 -4.14 1.26 -2.82
CA GLN A 205 -3.16 1.01 -1.74
C GLN A 205 -2.73 2.31 -1.04
N ALA A 206 -2.54 3.42 -1.78
CA ALA A 206 -2.23 4.71 -1.19
C ALA A 206 -3.36 5.23 -0.27
N HIS A 207 -4.62 4.92 -0.58
CA HIS A 207 -5.74 5.22 0.29
C HIS A 207 -5.60 4.55 1.67
N PHE A 208 -5.18 3.28 1.72
CA PHE A 208 -4.92 2.60 2.99
C PHE A 208 -3.75 3.21 3.76
N VAL A 209 -2.72 3.71 3.06
CA VAL A 209 -1.62 4.46 3.69
C VAL A 209 -2.14 5.73 4.36
N ILE A 210 -3.05 6.47 3.71
CA ILE A 210 -3.67 7.68 4.28
C ILE A 210 -4.56 7.34 5.47
N ASN A 211 -5.33 6.25 5.41
CA ASN A 211 -6.13 5.80 6.54
C ASN A 211 -5.26 5.43 7.75
N ASN A 212 -4.08 4.83 7.54
CA ASN A 212 -3.12 4.62 8.64
C ASN A 212 -2.70 5.93 9.32
N ILE A 213 -2.54 7.03 8.56
CA ILE A 213 -2.21 8.34 9.13
C ILE A 213 -3.36 8.84 10.01
N PHE A 214 -4.61 8.64 9.62
CA PHE A 214 -5.78 9.04 10.42
C PHE A 214 -5.90 8.28 11.74
N GLU A 215 -5.52 7.00 11.76
CA GLU A 215 -5.53 6.17 12.96
C GLU A 215 -4.36 6.45 13.93
N GLY A 216 -3.39 7.24 13.49
CA GLY A 216 -2.21 7.68 14.23
C GLY A 216 -0.93 7.52 13.42
N PHE A 217 -0.03 8.49 13.53
CA PHE A 217 1.21 8.50 12.75
C PHE A 217 2.07 7.25 12.92
N ILE A 218 1.98 6.55 14.05
CA ILE A 218 2.76 5.32 14.27
C ILE A 218 2.45 4.25 13.22
N TRP A 219 1.18 4.15 12.77
CA TRP A 219 0.74 3.18 11.76
C TRP A 219 1.18 3.53 10.34
N PHE A 220 1.68 4.74 10.14
CA PHE A 220 2.34 5.19 8.92
C PHE A 220 3.87 5.06 9.01
N ILE A 221 4.47 5.63 10.06
CA ILE A 221 5.94 5.71 10.21
C ILE A 221 6.56 4.33 10.39
N LEU A 222 5.92 3.48 11.18
CA LEU A 222 6.43 2.16 11.50
C LEU A 222 6.55 1.27 10.24
N PRO A 223 5.49 1.07 9.43
CA PRO A 223 5.58 0.33 8.18
C PRO A 223 6.61 0.92 7.22
N VAL A 224 6.62 2.24 7.03
CA VAL A 224 7.56 2.94 6.13
C VAL A 224 9.00 2.69 6.57
N SER A 225 9.29 2.87 7.86
CA SER A 225 10.65 2.67 8.40
C SER A 225 11.11 1.21 8.33
N MET A 226 10.20 0.26 8.52
CA MET A 226 10.49 -1.18 8.41
C MET A 226 10.86 -1.58 6.99
N VAL A 227 10.15 -1.10 5.97
CA VAL A 227 10.48 -1.39 4.56
C VAL A 227 11.86 -0.81 4.20
N ILE A 228 12.15 0.43 4.62
CA ILE A 228 13.46 1.05 4.40
C ILE A 228 14.56 0.24 5.09
N CYS A 229 14.35 -0.14 6.35
CA CYS A 229 15.30 -0.98 7.11
C CYS A 229 15.52 -2.32 6.41
N ASN A 230 14.44 -2.96 5.96
CA ASN A 230 14.51 -4.23 5.24
C ASN A 230 15.35 -4.13 3.96
N ASP A 231 15.16 -3.08 3.16
CA ASP A 231 15.95 -2.90 1.92
C ASP A 231 17.43 -2.67 2.20
N ILE A 232 17.76 -1.90 3.25
CA ILE A 232 19.14 -1.66 3.67
C ILE A 232 19.79 -2.97 4.11
N TRP A 233 19.16 -3.73 5.01
CA TRP A 233 19.74 -4.97 5.53
C TRP A 233 19.72 -6.10 4.52
N ALA A 234 18.73 -6.16 3.63
CA ALA A 234 18.73 -7.11 2.50
C ALA A 234 19.93 -6.88 1.58
N TYR A 235 20.32 -5.63 1.37
CA TYR A 235 21.50 -5.27 0.59
C TYR A 235 22.79 -5.60 1.35
N LEU A 236 22.93 -5.21 2.62
CA LEU A 236 24.11 -5.45 3.43
C LEU A 236 24.36 -6.95 3.64
N CYS A 237 23.37 -7.70 4.11
CA CYS A 237 23.48 -9.14 4.30
C CYS A 237 23.66 -9.88 2.96
N GLY A 238 23.06 -9.38 1.89
CA GLY A 238 23.20 -9.95 0.55
C GLY A 238 24.61 -9.82 -0.01
N ILE A 239 25.32 -8.71 0.26
CA ILE A 239 26.71 -8.53 -0.16
C ILE A 239 27.66 -9.35 0.72
N THR A 240 27.42 -9.39 2.04
CA THR A 240 28.36 -10.03 2.98
C THR A 240 28.22 -11.56 3.01
N PHE A 241 27.00 -12.07 2.97
CA PHE A 241 26.71 -13.51 3.15
C PHE A 241 26.02 -14.16 1.95
N GLY A 242 25.55 -13.38 0.96
CA GLY A 242 24.71 -13.87 -0.15
C GLY A 242 25.44 -14.86 -1.05
N ARG A 243 24.87 -16.05 -1.18
CA ARG A 243 25.36 -17.14 -2.06
C ARG A 243 24.30 -17.66 -3.00
N THR A 244 23.06 -17.78 -2.51
CA THR A 244 21.96 -18.39 -3.24
C THR A 244 21.00 -17.33 -3.79
N PRO A 245 20.74 -17.28 -5.12
CA PRO A 245 19.80 -16.34 -5.69
C PRO A 245 18.37 -16.64 -5.22
N LEU A 246 17.59 -15.60 -4.88
CA LEU A 246 16.23 -15.71 -4.36
C LEU A 246 15.22 -15.95 -5.48
N ILE A 247 15.31 -15.17 -6.56
CA ILE A 247 14.34 -15.20 -7.66
C ILE A 247 14.99 -14.87 -9.01
N GLN A 248 14.55 -15.56 -10.08
CA GLN A 248 15.13 -15.38 -11.42
C GLN A 248 14.94 -13.97 -12.01
N ILE A 249 13.83 -13.28 -11.68
CA ILE A 249 13.52 -11.93 -12.16
C ILE A 249 14.52 -10.90 -11.63
N SER A 250 15.08 -11.13 -10.44
CA SER A 250 16.07 -10.26 -9.79
C SER A 250 17.23 -11.09 -9.22
N PRO A 251 18.19 -11.51 -10.06
CA PRO A 251 19.26 -12.44 -9.66
C PRO A 251 20.25 -11.86 -8.64
N LYS A 252 20.19 -10.55 -8.38
CA LYS A 252 21.00 -9.88 -7.36
C LYS A 252 20.45 -10.04 -5.93
N LYS A 253 19.18 -10.48 -5.79
CA LYS A 253 18.58 -10.75 -4.48
C LYS A 253 18.92 -12.18 -4.04
N THR A 254 19.34 -12.34 -2.78
CA THR A 254 19.80 -13.62 -2.21
C THR A 254 18.94 -14.04 -1.02
N TRP A 255 18.85 -15.34 -0.76
CA TRP A 255 18.13 -15.89 0.39
C TRP A 255 18.74 -15.44 1.72
N GLU A 256 20.05 -15.41 1.81
CA GLU A 256 20.77 -14.98 3.01
C GLU A 256 20.51 -13.50 3.32
N GLY A 257 20.47 -12.67 2.26
CA GLY A 257 20.09 -11.26 2.39
C GLY A 257 18.65 -11.10 2.86
N PHE A 258 17.74 -11.92 2.36
CA PHE A 258 16.32 -11.89 2.69
C PHE A 258 16.05 -12.29 4.16
N LEU A 259 16.66 -13.39 4.63
CA LEU A 259 16.53 -13.85 6.02
C LEU A 259 17.24 -12.92 7.01
N GLY A 260 18.43 -12.41 6.64
CA GLY A 260 19.15 -11.44 7.46
C GLY A 260 18.34 -10.13 7.62
N ALA A 261 17.73 -9.65 6.54
CA ALA A 261 16.87 -8.49 6.59
C ALA A 261 15.66 -8.69 7.52
N TRP A 262 15.03 -9.85 7.48
CA TRP A 262 13.91 -10.18 8.38
C TRP A 262 14.29 -10.01 9.86
N PHE A 263 15.40 -10.59 10.28
CA PHE A 263 15.88 -10.49 11.66
C PHE A 263 16.09 -9.02 12.09
N PHE A 264 16.83 -8.26 11.29
CA PHE A 264 17.13 -6.86 11.62
C PHE A 264 15.92 -5.95 11.52
N THR A 265 14.98 -6.21 10.62
CA THR A 265 13.75 -5.42 10.48
C THR A 265 12.82 -5.62 11.67
N VAL A 266 12.67 -6.85 12.15
CA VAL A 266 11.89 -7.12 13.37
C VAL A 266 12.51 -6.40 14.57
N LEU A 267 13.82 -6.50 14.73
CA LEU A 267 14.56 -5.81 15.81
C LEU A 267 14.38 -4.28 15.70
N TRP A 268 14.52 -3.72 14.50
CA TRP A 268 14.30 -2.30 14.23
C TRP A 268 12.88 -1.85 14.60
N GLY A 269 11.88 -2.63 14.20
CA GLY A 269 10.48 -2.34 14.51
C GLY A 269 10.21 -2.26 16.00
N VAL A 270 10.72 -3.22 16.78
CA VAL A 270 10.60 -3.22 18.24
C VAL A 270 11.28 -1.99 18.84
N LEU A 271 12.48 -1.65 18.36
CA LEU A 271 13.23 -0.50 18.83
C LEU A 271 12.51 0.82 18.53
N VAL A 272 12.10 1.04 17.27
CA VAL A 272 11.38 2.26 16.87
C VAL A 272 10.09 2.42 17.65
N THR A 273 9.32 1.34 17.80
CA THR A 273 8.07 1.37 18.58
C THR A 273 8.30 1.72 20.03
N HIS A 274 9.36 1.20 20.65
CA HIS A 274 9.69 1.53 22.02
C HIS A 274 9.89 3.03 22.25
N PHE A 275 10.48 3.72 21.28
CA PHE A 275 10.68 5.17 21.36
C PHE A 275 9.43 5.96 20.96
N VAL A 276 8.83 5.62 19.82
CA VAL A 276 7.73 6.40 19.20
C VAL A 276 6.43 6.28 20.00
N ALA A 277 6.13 5.10 20.56
CA ALA A 277 4.90 4.87 21.32
C ALA A 277 4.80 5.67 22.62
N ARG A 278 5.87 6.33 23.07
CA ARG A 278 5.87 7.19 24.27
C ARG A 278 5.27 8.58 23.99
N TYR A 279 5.18 8.99 22.74
CA TYR A 279 4.72 10.33 22.37
C TYR A 279 3.28 10.27 21.85
N LYS A 280 2.38 10.99 22.53
CA LYS A 280 0.96 11.06 22.16
C LYS A 280 0.74 11.50 20.70
N TYR A 281 1.59 12.38 20.19
CA TYR A 281 1.55 12.85 18.80
C TYR A 281 1.55 11.72 17.76
N PHE A 282 2.27 10.63 18.04
CA PHE A 282 2.37 9.50 17.10
C PHE A 282 1.27 8.46 17.29
N ILE A 283 0.73 8.31 18.50
CA ILE A 283 -0.21 7.24 18.83
C ILE A 283 -1.68 7.65 18.83
N CYS A 284 -1.96 8.97 18.92
CA CYS A 284 -3.33 9.47 18.92
C CYS A 284 -3.93 9.49 17.53
N PRO A 285 -5.19 9.05 17.36
CA PRO A 285 -5.95 9.26 16.13
C PRO A 285 -6.11 10.75 15.81
N VAL A 286 -6.23 11.06 14.54
CA VAL A 286 -6.37 12.43 14.04
C VAL A 286 -7.78 12.94 14.31
N ASN A 287 -7.92 13.92 15.20
CA ASN A 287 -9.17 14.66 15.40
C ASN A 287 -9.12 16.04 14.73
N ASP A 288 -7.93 16.63 14.59
CA ASP A 288 -7.68 17.90 13.95
C ASP A 288 -6.51 17.77 12.99
N LEU A 289 -6.74 18.06 11.71
CA LEU A 289 -5.73 18.04 10.65
C LEU A 289 -4.67 19.14 10.81
N GLY A 290 -4.98 20.22 11.54
CA GLY A 290 -4.06 21.31 11.84
C GLY A 290 -3.06 21.00 12.96
N ALA A 291 -3.25 19.89 13.68
CA ALA A 291 -2.36 19.50 14.77
C ALA A 291 -0.95 19.21 14.24
N ASN A 292 0.06 19.76 14.93
CA ASN A 292 1.48 19.58 14.66
C ASN A 292 2.20 19.05 15.91
N ILE A 293 3.50 18.79 15.83
CA ILE A 293 4.28 18.21 16.91
C ILE A 293 4.28 19.09 18.19
N TRP A 294 4.02 20.39 18.07
CA TRP A 294 3.98 21.36 19.19
C TRP A 294 2.58 21.61 19.71
N SER A 295 1.52 21.07 19.08
CA SER A 295 0.11 21.36 19.43
C SER A 295 -0.35 20.73 20.73
N GLY A 296 0.45 19.86 21.40
CA GLY A 296 0.08 19.23 22.66
C GLY A 296 -1.12 18.29 22.53
N LEU A 297 -1.14 17.45 21.49
CA LEU A 297 -2.25 16.52 21.22
C LEU A 297 -2.54 15.62 22.43
N GLU A 298 -3.80 15.60 22.87
CA GLU A 298 -4.26 14.74 23.96
C GLU A 298 -5.36 13.78 23.50
N CYS A 299 -5.18 12.51 23.83
CA CYS A 299 -6.17 11.48 23.58
C CYS A 299 -6.12 10.40 24.66
N ARG A 300 -7.14 9.57 24.72
CA ARG A 300 -7.09 8.30 25.47
C ARG A 300 -6.35 7.28 24.60
N PRO A 301 -5.13 6.86 24.99
CA PRO A 301 -4.34 5.96 24.17
C PRO A 301 -5.04 4.59 24.02
N ASN A 302 -4.85 3.96 22.84
CA ASN A 302 -5.30 2.59 22.65
C ASN A 302 -4.63 1.66 23.67
N PRO A 303 -5.35 0.67 24.26
CA PRO A 303 -4.81 -0.26 25.25
C PRO A 303 -3.52 -1.00 24.83
N VAL A 304 -3.22 -1.11 23.54
CA VAL A 304 -1.97 -1.72 23.04
C VAL A 304 -0.72 -0.91 23.36
N PHE A 305 -0.86 0.40 23.64
CA PHE A 305 0.24 1.29 24.02
C PHE A 305 0.45 1.39 25.54
N ILE A 306 -0.43 0.77 26.34
CA ILE A 306 -0.30 0.75 27.78
C ILE A 306 0.59 -0.42 28.17
N ALA A 307 1.70 -0.13 28.85
CA ALA A 307 2.62 -1.15 29.34
C ALA A 307 1.93 -2.10 30.33
N ARG A 308 2.20 -3.39 30.18
CA ARG A 308 1.70 -4.45 31.07
C ARG A 308 2.87 -5.26 31.57
N ASP A 309 2.78 -5.70 32.81
CA ASP A 309 3.81 -6.53 33.43
C ASP A 309 3.55 -8.01 33.09
N TYR A 310 4.51 -8.60 32.39
CA TYR A 310 4.50 -10.02 32.05
C TYR A 310 5.50 -10.76 32.95
N SER A 311 5.02 -11.76 33.70
CA SER A 311 5.85 -12.65 34.50
C SER A 311 6.28 -13.85 33.68
N VAL A 312 7.56 -14.21 33.74
CA VAL A 312 8.13 -15.40 33.10
C VAL A 312 8.37 -16.47 34.18
N PRO A 313 7.40 -17.38 34.41
CA PRO A 313 7.47 -18.34 35.53
C PRO A 313 8.52 -19.43 35.37
N PHE A 314 9.07 -19.64 34.15
CA PHE A 314 10.04 -20.69 33.86
C PHE A 314 11.50 -20.26 34.02
N LEU A 315 11.80 -19.06 34.52
CA LEU A 315 13.19 -18.64 34.73
C LEU A 315 13.74 -19.30 35.99
N PRO A 316 14.90 -20.03 35.91
CA PRO A 316 15.53 -20.63 37.08
C PRO A 316 15.87 -19.59 38.13
N GLU A 317 15.74 -19.98 39.43
CA GLU A 317 16.16 -19.16 40.55
C GLU A 317 17.67 -19.04 40.54
N GLY A 318 18.21 -17.82 40.43
CA GLY A 318 19.63 -17.56 40.45
C GLY A 318 20.23 -16.82 39.25
N LEU A 319 19.43 -16.61 38.18
CA LEU A 319 19.84 -15.72 37.09
C LEU A 319 19.60 -14.25 37.45
N PRO A 320 20.54 -13.32 37.13
CA PRO A 320 20.37 -11.88 37.37
C PRO A 320 19.45 -11.22 36.34
N ILE A 321 18.35 -11.89 35.99
CA ILE A 321 17.36 -11.41 35.01
C ILE A 321 16.06 -11.14 35.76
N PRO A 322 15.41 -9.96 35.58
CA PRO A 322 14.15 -9.67 36.23
C PRO A 322 13.08 -10.67 35.78
N ARG A 323 12.31 -11.18 36.74
CA ARG A 323 11.21 -12.14 36.48
C ARG A 323 9.96 -11.47 35.88
N THR A 324 9.87 -10.16 35.97
CA THR A 324 8.76 -9.36 35.42
C THR A 324 9.33 -8.36 34.43
N PHE A 325 8.77 -8.36 33.21
CA PHE A 325 9.11 -7.40 32.15
C PHE A 325 7.89 -6.54 31.85
N SER A 326 8.06 -5.23 31.91
CA SER A 326 7.03 -4.27 31.50
C SER A 326 7.11 -4.06 29.99
N ILE A 327 6.15 -4.62 29.25
CA ILE A 327 6.14 -4.62 27.78
C ILE A 327 4.82 -4.04 27.30
N MET A 328 4.87 -3.16 26.29
CA MET A 328 3.66 -2.69 25.62
C MET A 328 3.16 -3.77 24.64
N PRO A 329 1.86 -4.15 24.66
CA PRO A 329 1.32 -5.16 23.75
C PRO A 329 1.59 -4.87 22.28
N VAL A 330 1.68 -3.61 21.87
CA VAL A 330 2.04 -3.20 20.49
C VAL A 330 3.36 -3.82 20.02
N GLN A 331 4.31 -4.10 20.91
CA GLN A 331 5.60 -4.70 20.52
C GLN A 331 5.44 -6.12 19.95
N PHE A 332 4.45 -6.89 20.40
CA PHE A 332 4.11 -8.19 19.79
C PHE A 332 3.50 -8.03 18.40
N HIS A 333 2.62 -7.05 18.23
CA HIS A 333 2.05 -6.73 16.91
C HIS A 333 3.12 -6.28 15.91
N VAL A 334 4.13 -5.56 16.39
CA VAL A 334 5.25 -5.07 15.58
C VAL A 334 6.13 -6.21 15.05
N ILE A 335 6.31 -7.30 15.80
CA ILE A 335 7.02 -8.49 15.31
C ILE A 335 6.30 -9.07 14.09
N MET A 336 4.97 -9.13 14.13
CA MET A 336 4.16 -9.58 12.99
C MET A 336 4.27 -8.62 11.80
N LEU A 337 4.15 -7.31 12.04
CA LEU A 337 4.30 -6.30 10.99
C LEU A 337 5.71 -6.32 10.37
N GLY A 338 6.77 -6.49 11.19
CA GLY A 338 8.15 -6.64 10.71
C GLY A 338 8.34 -7.89 9.85
N THR A 339 7.65 -8.98 10.20
CA THR A 339 7.63 -10.20 9.41
C THR A 339 6.96 -9.96 8.05
N PHE A 340 5.83 -9.27 8.01
CA PHE A 340 5.17 -8.89 6.75
C PHE A 340 6.04 -7.94 5.90
N ALA A 341 6.67 -6.94 6.53
CA ALA A 341 7.55 -6.00 5.85
C ALA A 341 8.75 -6.68 5.18
N SER A 342 9.24 -7.77 5.77
CA SER A 342 10.42 -8.49 5.26
C SER A 342 10.08 -9.63 4.32
N LEU A 343 8.99 -10.38 4.56
CA LEU A 343 8.69 -11.58 3.79
C LEU A 343 7.66 -11.33 2.69
N ILE A 344 6.77 -10.36 2.82
CA ILE A 344 5.66 -10.12 1.87
C ILE A 344 5.85 -8.84 1.07
N ALA A 345 6.17 -7.71 1.71
CA ALA A 345 6.30 -6.43 1.01
C ALA A 345 7.31 -6.44 -0.16
N PRO A 346 8.46 -7.17 -0.11
CA PRO A 346 9.41 -7.25 -1.22
C PRO A 346 8.84 -7.83 -2.52
N PHE A 347 7.72 -8.57 -2.46
CA PHE A 347 7.03 -9.05 -3.67
C PHE A 347 6.48 -7.90 -4.52
N GLY A 348 6.18 -6.72 -3.93
CA GLY A 348 5.89 -5.50 -4.68
C GLY A 348 7.04 -5.10 -5.59
N GLY A 349 8.26 -5.08 -5.06
CA GLY A 349 9.46 -4.80 -5.84
C GLY A 349 9.79 -5.88 -6.89
N PHE A 350 9.45 -7.16 -6.61
CA PHE A 350 9.60 -8.22 -7.62
C PHE A 350 8.57 -8.05 -8.73
N PHE A 351 7.33 -7.73 -8.42
CA PHE A 351 6.29 -7.41 -9.40
C PHE A 351 6.70 -6.22 -10.27
N ALA A 352 7.12 -5.12 -9.66
CA ALA A 352 7.63 -3.94 -10.36
C ALA A 352 8.83 -4.27 -11.26
N SER A 353 9.74 -5.14 -10.79
CA SER A 353 10.88 -5.61 -11.58
C SER A 353 10.42 -6.46 -12.78
N GLY A 354 9.45 -7.35 -12.61
CA GLY A 354 8.84 -8.12 -13.69
C GLY A 354 8.23 -7.22 -14.75
N LEU A 355 7.51 -6.19 -14.31
CA LEU A 355 6.89 -5.19 -15.19
C LEU A 355 7.94 -4.44 -16.02
N LYS A 356 9.02 -3.98 -15.38
CA LYS A 356 10.15 -3.32 -16.09
C LYS A 356 10.79 -4.24 -17.16
N ARG A 357 10.95 -5.53 -16.88
CA ARG A 357 11.49 -6.49 -17.85
C ARG A 357 10.55 -6.68 -19.05
N THR A 358 9.24 -6.77 -18.78
CA THR A 358 8.21 -6.92 -19.83
C THR A 358 8.25 -5.75 -20.82
N PHE A 359 8.44 -4.52 -20.33
CA PHE A 359 8.48 -3.32 -21.18
C PHE A 359 9.90 -2.90 -21.60
N LYS A 360 10.93 -3.68 -21.26
CA LYS A 360 12.35 -3.41 -21.58
C LYS A 360 12.82 -2.03 -21.08
N ILE A 361 12.29 -1.57 -19.96
CA ILE A 361 12.68 -0.33 -19.29
C ILE A 361 13.55 -0.63 -18.06
N LYS A 362 14.35 0.36 -17.67
CA LYS A 362 15.20 0.27 -16.47
C LYS A 362 14.46 0.76 -15.24
N ASP A 363 13.85 1.93 -15.32
CA ASP A 363 13.12 2.62 -14.25
C ASP A 363 11.77 3.06 -14.81
N PHE A 364 10.74 3.26 -13.94
CA PHE A 364 9.41 3.69 -14.36
C PHE A 364 9.37 5.14 -14.86
N GLY A 365 10.30 5.96 -14.40
CA GLY A 365 10.44 7.37 -14.76
C GLY A 365 11.71 7.96 -14.15
N ASP A 366 11.87 9.27 -14.32
CA ASP A 366 12.98 10.07 -13.79
C ASP A 366 12.46 11.18 -12.85
N SER A 367 11.39 10.90 -12.11
CA SER A 367 10.73 11.89 -11.24
C SER A 367 11.63 12.34 -10.10
N ILE A 368 12.57 11.49 -9.64
CA ILE A 368 13.54 11.83 -8.60
C ILE A 368 14.92 11.90 -9.24
N PRO A 369 15.53 13.10 -9.35
CA PRO A 369 16.85 13.27 -9.98
C PRO A 369 17.91 12.35 -9.37
N GLY A 370 18.56 11.52 -10.19
CA GLY A 370 19.58 10.57 -9.78
C GLY A 370 19.07 9.29 -9.09
N HIS A 371 17.75 9.17 -8.81
CA HIS A 371 17.16 8.02 -8.13
C HIS A 371 16.12 7.25 -8.95
N GLY A 372 15.77 7.72 -10.17
CA GLY A 372 14.78 7.07 -11.03
C GLY A 372 13.34 7.47 -10.72
N GLY A 373 12.38 6.57 -10.95
CA GLY A 373 10.96 6.85 -10.76
C GLY A 373 10.50 6.82 -9.31
N MET A 374 9.39 7.53 -9.04
CA MET A 374 8.68 7.47 -7.77
C MET A 374 8.12 6.07 -7.51
N THR A 375 7.57 5.44 -8.53
CA THR A 375 7.02 4.07 -8.47
C THR A 375 8.08 3.05 -8.04
N ASP A 376 9.34 3.23 -8.48
CA ASP A 376 10.47 2.37 -8.10
C ASP A 376 10.81 2.42 -6.60
N ARG A 377 10.31 3.40 -5.88
CA ARG A 377 10.52 3.61 -4.45
C ARG A 377 9.32 3.24 -3.60
N MET A 378 8.15 3.21 -4.21
CA MET A 378 6.87 3.00 -3.51
C MET A 378 6.29 1.59 -3.69
N ASP A 379 6.86 0.77 -4.55
CA ASP A 379 6.37 -0.58 -4.89
C ASP A 379 6.18 -1.50 -3.67
N CYS A 380 7.14 -1.51 -2.74
CA CYS A 380 7.04 -2.24 -1.47
C CYS A 380 6.20 -1.47 -0.43
N GLN A 381 6.28 -0.13 -0.43
CA GLN A 381 5.63 0.74 0.54
C GLN A 381 4.10 0.68 0.44
N PHE A 382 3.55 0.68 -0.77
CA PHE A 382 2.10 0.59 -0.99
C PHE A 382 1.53 -0.73 -0.45
N ILE A 383 2.20 -1.85 -0.71
CA ILE A 383 1.78 -3.16 -0.20
C ILE A 383 1.85 -3.18 1.32
N MET A 384 2.97 -2.73 1.90
CA MET A 384 3.13 -2.74 3.35
C MET A 384 2.15 -1.80 4.06
N GLY A 385 1.85 -0.63 3.48
CA GLY A 385 0.84 0.29 3.98
C GLY A 385 -0.56 -0.33 4.02
N SER A 386 -0.91 -1.09 2.98
CA SER A 386 -2.18 -1.83 2.93
C SER A 386 -2.22 -2.94 3.99
N ILE A 387 -1.16 -3.72 4.12
CA ILE A 387 -1.05 -4.77 5.15
C ILE A 387 -1.20 -4.17 6.55
N ALA A 388 -0.53 -3.05 6.81
CA ALA A 388 -0.60 -2.36 8.10
C ALA A 388 -2.03 -1.91 8.43
N PHE A 389 -2.76 -1.38 7.45
CA PHE A 389 -4.16 -0.96 7.63
C PHE A 389 -5.07 -2.13 7.95
N PHE A 390 -5.03 -3.20 7.14
CA PHE A 390 -5.88 -4.37 7.39
C PHE A 390 -5.50 -5.08 8.70
N TYR A 391 -4.22 -5.13 9.03
CA TYR A 391 -3.77 -5.70 10.29
C TYR A 391 -4.26 -4.86 11.48
N TYR A 392 -4.09 -3.53 11.42
CA TYR A 392 -4.59 -2.61 12.43
C TYR A 392 -6.10 -2.76 12.62
N SER A 393 -6.86 -2.68 11.53
CA SER A 393 -8.33 -2.76 11.57
C SER A 393 -8.85 -4.08 12.13
N SER A 394 -8.11 -5.19 11.91
CA SER A 394 -8.55 -6.52 12.31
C SER A 394 -8.15 -6.89 13.75
N PHE A 395 -6.99 -6.42 14.22
CA PHE A 395 -6.41 -6.91 15.48
C PHE A 395 -6.19 -5.85 16.54
N ILE A 396 -6.19 -4.56 16.18
CA ILE A 396 -5.77 -3.48 17.08
C ILE A 396 -6.85 -2.43 17.26
N ALA A 397 -7.60 -2.13 16.19
CA ALA A 397 -8.62 -1.10 16.22
C ALA A 397 -9.65 -1.35 17.35
N VAL A 398 -9.82 -0.38 18.20
CA VAL A 398 -10.87 -0.39 19.23
C VAL A 398 -11.99 0.52 18.72
N HIS A 399 -13.10 -0.08 18.40
CA HIS A 399 -14.29 0.67 18.00
C HIS A 399 -14.90 1.35 19.23
N HIS A 400 -14.55 2.61 19.43
CA HIS A 400 -15.18 3.44 20.44
C HIS A 400 -16.53 3.94 19.91
N THR A 401 -17.57 3.15 20.12
CA THR A 401 -18.94 3.67 19.97
C THR A 401 -19.18 4.66 21.11
N THR A 402 -19.42 5.93 20.76
CA THR A 402 -19.85 6.94 21.76
C THR A 402 -21.30 6.67 22.14
N VAL A 403 -21.67 7.01 23.39
CA VAL A 403 -23.07 6.91 23.85
C VAL A 403 -24.00 7.65 22.88
N GLY A 404 -23.57 8.83 22.39
CA GLY A 404 -24.32 9.60 21.37
C GLY A 404 -24.50 8.83 20.07
N GLY A 405 -23.45 8.18 19.56
CA GLY A 405 -23.52 7.39 18.32
C GLY A 405 -24.42 6.15 18.47
N VAL A 406 -24.41 5.50 19.63
CA VAL A 406 -25.33 4.38 19.92
C VAL A 406 -26.78 4.87 19.97
N ILE A 407 -27.04 6.00 20.63
CA ILE A 407 -28.39 6.61 20.71
C ILE A 407 -28.85 7.05 19.31
N GLU A 408 -27.98 7.73 18.53
CA GLU A 408 -28.30 8.15 17.18
C GLU A 408 -28.65 6.95 16.29
N ALA A 409 -27.84 5.90 16.31
CA ALA A 409 -28.09 4.67 15.56
C ALA A 409 -29.40 3.99 15.99
N ALA A 410 -29.70 3.97 17.29
CA ALA A 410 -30.93 3.39 17.81
C ALA A 410 -32.17 4.21 17.41
N VAL A 411 -32.09 5.55 17.49
CA VAL A 411 -33.25 6.44 17.19
C VAL A 411 -33.53 6.52 15.71
N THR A 412 -32.48 6.52 14.85
CA THR A 412 -32.65 6.70 13.39
C THR A 412 -32.81 5.40 12.61
N GLY A 413 -32.22 4.29 13.11
CA GLY A 413 -32.13 3.02 12.40
C GLY A 413 -33.08 1.92 12.90
N LEU A 414 -33.64 2.04 14.10
CA LEU A 414 -34.48 1.01 14.73
C LEU A 414 -35.93 1.47 14.87
N THR A 415 -36.85 0.53 14.75
CA THR A 415 -38.26 0.73 15.08
C THR A 415 -38.44 0.88 16.61
N TYR A 416 -39.58 1.43 17.06
CA TYR A 416 -39.84 1.59 18.50
C TYR A 416 -39.79 0.26 19.26
N GLU A 417 -40.20 -0.85 18.64
CA GLU A 417 -40.15 -2.19 19.24
C GLU A 417 -38.69 -2.63 19.43
N GLU A 418 -37.86 -2.48 18.40
CA GLU A 418 -36.44 -2.81 18.46
C GLU A 418 -35.69 -1.93 19.47
N GLN A 419 -36.03 -0.63 19.56
CA GLN A 419 -35.47 0.27 20.58
C GLN A 419 -35.77 -0.21 22.01
N MET A 420 -36.98 -0.72 22.23
CA MET A 420 -37.36 -1.29 23.52
C MET A 420 -36.60 -2.59 23.82
N ASP A 421 -36.35 -3.41 22.84
CA ASP A 421 -35.53 -4.63 22.98
C ASP A 421 -34.06 -4.28 23.32
N VAL A 422 -33.48 -3.25 22.71
CA VAL A 422 -32.15 -2.74 23.07
C VAL A 422 -32.11 -2.35 24.55
N VAL A 423 -33.11 -1.61 25.05
CA VAL A 423 -33.19 -1.19 26.45
C VAL A 423 -33.28 -2.41 27.39
N LYS A 424 -34.10 -3.41 27.07
CA LYS A 424 -34.22 -4.66 27.83
C LYS A 424 -32.92 -5.42 27.89
N ILE A 425 -32.27 -5.65 26.72
CA ILE A 425 -31.03 -6.42 26.63
C ILE A 425 -29.90 -5.71 27.41
N LEU A 426 -29.79 -4.39 27.25
CA LEU A 426 -28.77 -3.59 27.96
C LEU A 426 -29.02 -3.61 29.45
N SER A 427 -30.26 -3.44 29.91
CA SER A 427 -30.62 -3.51 31.32
C SER A 427 -30.31 -4.89 31.91
N LYS A 428 -30.64 -5.97 31.23
CA LYS A 428 -30.30 -7.34 31.63
C LYS A 428 -28.78 -7.56 31.72
N HIS A 429 -28.01 -7.02 30.79
CA HIS A 429 -26.55 -7.07 30.86
C HIS A 429 -26.00 -6.36 32.07
N LEU A 430 -26.49 -5.14 32.39
CA LEU A 430 -26.07 -4.36 33.55
C LEU A 430 -26.47 -5.00 34.90
N VAL A 431 -27.60 -5.71 34.96
CA VAL A 431 -27.99 -6.53 36.14
C VAL A 431 -27.00 -7.70 36.29
N ASN A 432 -26.64 -8.40 35.21
CA ASN A 432 -25.69 -9.49 35.29
C ASN A 432 -24.27 -9.06 35.69
N GLN A 433 -23.94 -7.76 35.54
CA GLN A 433 -22.66 -7.16 35.95
C GLN A 433 -22.76 -6.51 37.38
N ASP A 434 -23.87 -6.73 38.11
CA ASP A 434 -24.13 -6.15 39.43
C ASP A 434 -24.08 -4.60 39.47
N VAL A 435 -24.26 -3.93 38.33
CA VAL A 435 -24.24 -2.45 38.22
C VAL A 435 -25.59 -1.84 38.62
N ILE A 436 -26.70 -2.53 38.28
CA ILE A 436 -28.07 -2.10 38.63
C ILE A 436 -28.84 -3.22 39.29
N SER A 437 -29.80 -2.84 40.16
CA SER A 437 -30.64 -3.79 40.89
C SER A 437 -31.61 -4.54 39.96
N PRO A 438 -31.87 -5.86 40.18
CA PRO A 438 -32.87 -6.63 39.47
C PRO A 438 -34.29 -6.01 39.43
N LYS A 439 -34.66 -5.24 40.46
CA LYS A 439 -35.94 -4.52 40.54
C LYS A 439 -36.15 -3.56 39.36
N VAL A 440 -35.09 -2.99 38.79
CA VAL A 440 -35.17 -2.10 37.62
C VAL A 440 -35.66 -2.85 36.38
N LEU A 441 -35.25 -4.11 36.24
CA LEU A 441 -35.68 -4.95 35.13
C LEU A 441 -37.18 -5.31 35.22
N GLU A 442 -37.67 -5.61 36.45
CA GLU A 442 -39.07 -5.88 36.69
C GLU A 442 -39.94 -4.65 36.37
N LEU A 443 -39.56 -3.46 36.86
CA LEU A 443 -40.26 -2.20 36.57
C LEU A 443 -40.30 -1.88 35.09
N LEU A 444 -39.20 -2.07 34.37
CA LEU A 444 -39.15 -1.89 32.91
C LEU A 444 -40.06 -2.89 32.18
N SER A 445 -40.09 -4.16 32.61
CA SER A 445 -40.92 -5.17 31.99
C SER A 445 -42.42 -4.92 32.23
N GLU A 446 -42.82 -4.46 33.41
CA GLU A 446 -44.21 -4.10 33.72
C GLU A 446 -44.72 -2.89 32.94
N GLN A 447 -43.86 -1.88 32.72
CA GLN A 447 -44.24 -0.69 31.98
C GLN A 447 -44.35 -0.96 30.46
N ILE A 448 -43.60 -1.92 29.95
CA ILE A 448 -43.62 -2.34 28.53
C ILE A 448 -44.88 -3.18 28.22
N VAL A 449 -45.32 -4.00 29.16
CA VAL A 449 -46.52 -4.85 28.99
C VAL A 449 -47.83 -4.02 29.12
N ARG A 450 -47.81 -2.84 29.75
CA ARG A 450 -48.97 -1.95 29.88
C ARG A 450 -49.23 -1.06 28.65
N ARG A 451 -48.42 -1.09 27.63
CA ARG A 451 -48.64 -0.42 26.35
C ARG A 451 -48.89 -1.43 25.23
#